data_a347ad5bc1bfc7681cb194b31c0bea0e
#
_entry.id   a347ad5bc1bfc7681cb194b31c0bea0e
#
_cell.length_a   1.000
_cell.length_b   1.000
_cell.length_c   1.000
_cell.angle_alpha   90.00
_cell.angle_beta   90.00
_cell.angle_gamma   90.00
#
_symmetry.space_group_name_H-M   'P 1'
#
loop_
_entity.id
_entity.type
_entity.pdbx_description
1 polymer ?
#
loop_
_entity_poly.entity_id
_entity_poly.type
_entity_poly.pdbx_seq_one_letter_code
_entity_poly.pdbx_strand_id
1 'polypeptide(L)'
;MEINRLVLPGIEADERPIIIAGPCSAESREQVLNTAQELAKNGVKVFRAGIWKPRTKPGGFEGVGTVGLPWLKEVKQKTGMLVATEVATAAHVFEAIKAGIDMLWIGARTAANPFAMQELADALRGTDIPVLVKNPVNPDLELWIGALERLVNAGVNNVGVILRGFSTYDQKIYRNLPLWHIPIELRRRYPNITMFCDPSHIGGKRELIAPISQQAMDLKFDGLMIESHCNPDEALSDAKQQITPQILDFTLKMLVLRENVQTTENISVLRKQIDEIDEQLLTILAKRNRISREIGMYKKENNMPVLQTGRYNEILEKRAQMGEAMNLDKEFVFAIMKAIHEESVKIQLAL
;
A
#
# COMPACT_ATOMS: atom_id res chain seq x y z
N MET A 1 -16.04 5.84 12.09
CA MET A 1 -15.97 4.41 11.67
C MET A 1 -15.07 3.68 12.64
N GLU A 2 -15.47 2.52 13.13
CA GLU A 2 -14.63 1.60 13.92
C GLU A 2 -14.31 0.40 13.03
N ILE A 3 -13.03 -0.02 12.99
CA ILE A 3 -12.57 -1.18 12.22
C ILE A 3 -11.95 -2.17 13.20
N ASN A 4 -12.47 -3.38 13.19
CA ASN A 4 -11.93 -4.48 13.96
C ASN A 4 -10.80 -5.20 13.20
N ARG A 5 -10.03 -6.01 13.93
CA ARG A 5 -9.02 -6.86 13.32
C ARG A 5 -9.69 -7.86 12.37
N LEU A 6 -9.08 -8.09 11.21
CA LEU A 6 -9.56 -9.07 10.23
C LEU A 6 -9.50 -10.48 10.82
N VAL A 7 -10.58 -11.22 10.68
CA VAL A 7 -10.68 -12.62 11.11
C VAL A 7 -10.61 -13.52 9.89
N LEU A 8 -9.64 -14.43 9.89
CA LEU A 8 -9.46 -15.45 8.86
C LEU A 8 -9.65 -16.84 9.47
N PRO A 9 -10.51 -17.70 8.91
CA PRO A 9 -10.74 -19.05 9.44
C PRO A 9 -9.43 -19.85 9.54
N GLY A 10 -9.13 -20.40 10.71
CA GLY A 10 -7.95 -21.23 10.94
C GLY A 10 -6.60 -20.49 10.98
N ILE A 11 -6.64 -19.16 11.10
CA ILE A 11 -5.45 -18.32 11.29
C ILE A 11 -5.63 -17.56 12.61
N GLU A 12 -4.65 -17.71 13.51
CA GLU A 12 -4.69 -17.05 14.81
C GLU A 12 -4.54 -15.53 14.67
N ALA A 13 -5.20 -14.78 15.57
CA ALA A 13 -5.22 -13.32 15.47
C ALA A 13 -3.83 -12.67 15.64
N ASP A 14 -2.90 -13.31 16.32
CA ASP A 14 -1.52 -12.87 16.58
C ASP A 14 -0.50 -13.48 15.60
N GLU A 15 -0.93 -14.38 14.71
CA GLU A 15 -0.06 -14.95 13.68
C GLU A 15 0.50 -13.84 12.78
N ARG A 16 1.84 -13.78 12.69
CA ARG A 16 2.52 -12.77 11.88
C ARG A 16 3.87 -13.30 11.37
N PRO A 17 4.17 -13.15 10.08
CA PRO A 17 3.31 -12.57 9.05
C PRO A 17 2.26 -13.56 8.52
N ILE A 18 1.05 -13.10 8.26
CA ILE A 18 0.06 -13.85 7.48
C ILE A 18 0.49 -13.79 6.01
N ILE A 19 0.63 -14.94 5.36
CA ILE A 19 1.07 -15.01 3.96
C ILE A 19 -0.08 -15.36 3.05
N ILE A 20 -0.35 -14.46 2.08
CA ILE A 20 -1.27 -14.65 0.97
C ILE A 20 -0.42 -14.78 -0.28
N ALA A 21 -0.35 -15.96 -0.88
CA ALA A 21 0.52 -16.20 -2.04
C ALA A 21 -0.18 -17.00 -3.14
N GLY A 22 0.29 -16.80 -4.36
CA GLY A 22 -0.21 -17.46 -5.56
C GLY A 22 -0.04 -16.59 -6.80
N PRO A 23 -0.44 -17.05 -7.98
CA PRO A 23 -0.12 -16.37 -9.23
C PRO A 23 -0.86 -15.02 -9.35
N CYS A 24 -0.31 -14.12 -10.15
CA CYS A 24 -0.98 -12.90 -10.56
C CYS A 24 -2.35 -13.23 -11.14
N SER A 25 -2.40 -14.18 -12.08
CA SER A 25 -3.62 -14.66 -12.73
C SER A 25 -3.72 -16.17 -12.66
N ALA A 26 -4.94 -16.70 -12.53
CA ALA A 26 -5.23 -18.06 -12.91
C ALA A 26 -5.22 -18.14 -14.45
N GLU A 27 -4.41 -19.04 -15.00
CA GLU A 27 -4.18 -19.15 -16.46
C GLU A 27 -4.65 -20.49 -17.01
N SER A 28 -4.39 -21.55 -16.26
CA SER A 28 -4.89 -22.90 -16.50
C SER A 28 -5.11 -23.63 -15.19
N ARG A 29 -5.92 -24.70 -15.23
CA ARG A 29 -6.13 -25.56 -14.07
C ARG A 29 -4.82 -26.15 -13.55
N GLU A 30 -3.96 -26.59 -14.47
CA GLU A 30 -2.66 -27.18 -14.13
C GLU A 30 -1.73 -26.18 -13.44
N GLN A 31 -1.57 -25.00 -14.01
CA GLN A 31 -0.78 -23.91 -13.43
C GLN A 31 -1.24 -23.56 -12.01
N VAL A 32 -2.56 -23.41 -11.80
CA VAL A 32 -3.16 -23.09 -10.49
C VAL A 32 -2.85 -24.19 -9.48
N LEU A 33 -3.09 -25.44 -9.82
CA LEU A 33 -2.89 -26.58 -8.90
C LEU A 33 -1.42 -26.83 -8.58
N ASN A 34 -0.54 -26.77 -9.58
CA ASN A 34 0.91 -26.97 -9.37
C ASN A 34 1.46 -25.87 -8.44
N THR A 35 1.12 -24.61 -8.68
CA THR A 35 1.51 -23.51 -7.81
C THR A 35 0.97 -23.68 -6.39
N ALA A 36 -0.30 -24.06 -6.24
CA ALA A 36 -0.93 -24.23 -4.95
C ALA A 36 -0.33 -25.37 -4.13
N GLN A 37 -0.05 -26.51 -4.76
CA GLN A 37 0.56 -27.67 -4.08
C GLN A 37 1.96 -27.35 -3.55
N GLU A 38 2.77 -26.62 -4.30
CA GLU A 38 4.10 -26.20 -3.84
C GLU A 38 4.02 -25.20 -2.70
N LEU A 39 3.09 -24.21 -2.78
CA LEU A 39 2.88 -23.25 -1.72
C LEU A 39 2.36 -23.91 -0.43
N ALA A 40 1.47 -24.87 -0.53
CA ALA A 40 0.96 -25.60 0.62
C ALA A 40 2.07 -26.39 1.35
N LYS A 41 3.02 -27.01 0.61
CA LYS A 41 4.19 -27.66 1.19
C LYS A 41 5.08 -26.70 1.99
N ASN A 42 5.10 -25.44 1.60
CA ASN A 42 5.85 -24.37 2.27
C ASN A 42 5.05 -23.70 3.41
N GLY A 43 3.89 -24.25 3.80
CA GLY A 43 3.10 -23.77 4.92
C GLY A 43 2.25 -22.53 4.65
N VAL A 44 2.09 -22.12 3.40
CA VAL A 44 1.19 -21.02 3.03
C VAL A 44 -0.25 -21.43 3.34
N LYS A 45 -1.00 -20.57 4.03
CA LYS A 45 -2.38 -20.83 4.46
C LYS A 45 -3.44 -20.23 3.55
N VAL A 46 -3.10 -19.18 2.79
CA VAL A 46 -4.04 -18.48 1.92
C VAL A 46 -3.49 -18.42 0.51
N PHE A 47 -4.19 -19.08 -0.41
CA PHE A 47 -3.88 -19.06 -1.84
C PHE A 47 -4.63 -17.94 -2.53
N ARG A 48 -3.92 -17.15 -3.34
CA ARG A 48 -4.53 -16.11 -4.18
C ARG A 48 -4.39 -16.44 -5.66
N ALA A 49 -5.41 -16.17 -6.47
CA ALA A 49 -5.27 -16.06 -7.92
C ALA A 49 -6.33 -15.12 -8.48
N GLY A 50 -5.93 -14.17 -9.32
CA GLY A 50 -6.88 -13.30 -10.02
C GLY A 50 -7.51 -14.04 -11.21
N ILE A 51 -8.82 -14.19 -11.22
CA ILE A 51 -9.55 -14.78 -12.34
C ILE A 51 -10.19 -13.72 -13.25
N TRP A 52 -10.41 -12.54 -12.73
CA TRP A 52 -10.82 -11.33 -13.47
C TRP A 52 -9.74 -10.28 -13.35
N LYS A 53 -9.29 -9.70 -14.48
CA LYS A 53 -8.16 -8.77 -14.50
C LYS A 53 -8.52 -7.47 -15.21
N PRO A 54 -8.83 -6.41 -14.49
CA PRO A 54 -9.02 -5.09 -15.09
C PRO A 54 -7.69 -4.60 -15.67
N ARG A 55 -7.59 -4.45 -16.99
CA ARG A 55 -6.38 -4.01 -17.67
C ARG A 55 -6.44 -2.54 -18.04
N THR A 56 -5.29 -1.85 -17.90
CA THR A 56 -5.17 -0.44 -18.32
C THR A 56 -5.14 -0.31 -19.84
N LYS A 57 -4.55 -1.29 -20.52
CA LYS A 57 -4.46 -1.33 -21.98
C LYS A 57 -5.27 -2.52 -22.50
N PRO A 58 -6.08 -2.35 -23.56
CA PRO A 58 -6.75 -3.46 -24.21
C PRO A 58 -5.76 -4.42 -24.85
N GLY A 59 -6.18 -5.68 -25.07
CA GLY A 59 -5.36 -6.70 -25.73
C GLY A 59 -4.43 -7.49 -24.81
N GLY A 60 -4.38 -7.20 -23.48
CA GLY A 60 -3.70 -8.06 -22.52
C GLY A 60 -4.58 -9.21 -22.04
N PHE A 61 -3.98 -10.18 -21.34
CA PHE A 61 -4.75 -11.29 -20.72
C PHE A 61 -5.70 -10.75 -19.63
N GLU A 62 -6.99 -10.86 -19.83
CA GLU A 62 -8.02 -10.30 -18.94
C GLU A 62 -8.51 -11.29 -17.86
N GLY A 63 -7.86 -12.44 -17.78
CA GLY A 63 -8.22 -13.53 -16.88
C GLY A 63 -9.14 -14.56 -17.54
N VAL A 64 -9.33 -15.67 -16.85
CA VAL A 64 -10.17 -16.78 -17.33
C VAL A 64 -11.66 -16.63 -16.95
N GLY A 65 -11.97 -15.63 -16.12
CA GLY A 65 -13.32 -15.41 -15.63
C GLY A 65 -13.82 -16.53 -14.71
N THR A 66 -15.12 -16.78 -14.74
CA THR A 66 -15.79 -17.77 -13.89
C THR A 66 -15.30 -19.21 -14.06
N VAL A 67 -14.65 -19.53 -15.19
CA VAL A 67 -14.03 -20.84 -15.44
C VAL A 67 -12.93 -21.15 -14.41
N GLY A 68 -12.30 -20.14 -13.85
CA GLY A 68 -11.28 -20.29 -12.80
C GLY A 68 -11.83 -20.64 -11.41
N LEU A 69 -13.11 -20.39 -11.13
CA LEU A 69 -13.72 -20.66 -9.82
C LEU A 69 -13.65 -22.13 -9.40
N PRO A 70 -14.00 -23.10 -10.27
CA PRO A 70 -13.80 -24.52 -9.96
C PRO A 70 -12.36 -24.89 -9.65
N TRP A 71 -11.39 -24.26 -10.29
CA TRP A 71 -9.97 -24.53 -10.02
C TRP A 71 -9.56 -24.05 -8.62
N LEU A 72 -10.02 -22.89 -8.19
CA LEU A 72 -9.80 -22.39 -6.82
C LEU A 72 -10.47 -23.30 -5.77
N LYS A 73 -11.70 -23.77 -6.04
CA LYS A 73 -12.37 -24.76 -5.19
C LYS A 73 -11.56 -26.06 -5.07
N GLU A 74 -10.97 -26.53 -6.16
CA GLU A 74 -10.10 -27.71 -6.18
C GLU A 74 -8.81 -27.49 -5.38
N VAL A 75 -8.22 -26.28 -5.43
CA VAL A 75 -7.09 -25.91 -4.56
C VAL A 75 -7.46 -26.10 -3.10
N LYS A 76 -8.58 -25.51 -2.66
CA LYS A 76 -9.07 -25.65 -1.27
C LYS A 76 -9.24 -27.12 -0.87
N GLN A 77 -9.85 -27.93 -1.72
CA GLN A 77 -10.08 -29.36 -1.45
C GLN A 77 -8.77 -30.18 -1.33
N LYS A 78 -7.77 -29.86 -2.17
CA LYS A 78 -6.53 -30.64 -2.24
C LYS A 78 -5.46 -30.20 -1.24
N THR A 79 -5.49 -28.94 -0.83
CA THR A 79 -4.43 -28.35 -0.02
C THR A 79 -4.88 -27.91 1.38
N GLY A 80 -6.18 -27.73 1.58
CA GLY A 80 -6.72 -27.16 2.82
C GLY A 80 -6.51 -25.64 2.96
N MET A 81 -5.85 -24.99 2.00
CA MET A 81 -5.65 -23.55 2.04
C MET A 81 -6.99 -22.80 1.85
N LEU A 82 -7.13 -21.66 2.49
CA LEU A 82 -8.15 -20.66 2.12
C LEU A 82 -7.85 -20.14 0.71
N VAL A 83 -8.90 -19.83 -0.04
CA VAL A 83 -8.75 -19.34 -1.42
C VAL A 83 -9.30 -17.92 -1.56
N ALA A 84 -8.53 -17.07 -2.25
CA ALA A 84 -8.84 -15.66 -2.46
C ALA A 84 -8.82 -15.30 -3.95
N THR A 85 -9.69 -14.36 -4.35
CA THR A 85 -9.71 -13.79 -5.71
C THR A 85 -10.07 -12.31 -5.72
N GLU A 86 -9.71 -11.60 -6.81
CA GLU A 86 -10.09 -10.20 -7.05
C GLU A 86 -11.55 -10.10 -7.49
N VAL A 87 -12.26 -9.09 -6.98
CA VAL A 87 -13.59 -8.71 -7.45
C VAL A 87 -13.60 -7.23 -7.84
N ALA A 88 -14.36 -6.91 -8.88
CA ALA A 88 -14.49 -5.55 -9.41
C ALA A 88 -15.95 -5.13 -9.71
N THR A 89 -16.89 -6.06 -9.66
CA THR A 89 -18.33 -5.84 -9.90
C THR A 89 -19.17 -6.67 -8.95
N ALA A 90 -20.44 -6.33 -8.78
CA ALA A 90 -21.39 -7.11 -7.98
C ALA A 90 -21.52 -8.56 -8.52
N ALA A 91 -21.51 -8.76 -9.83
CA ALA A 91 -21.54 -10.08 -10.43
C ALA A 91 -20.37 -10.95 -10.00
N HIS A 92 -19.15 -10.39 -9.94
CA HIS A 92 -17.96 -11.10 -9.45
C HIS A 92 -18.12 -11.53 -7.98
N VAL A 93 -18.71 -10.67 -7.14
CA VAL A 93 -18.97 -10.99 -5.73
C VAL A 93 -19.92 -12.18 -5.61
N PHE A 94 -21.05 -12.14 -6.30
CA PHE A 94 -22.05 -13.22 -6.25
C PHE A 94 -21.49 -14.55 -6.76
N GLU A 95 -20.76 -14.55 -7.87
CA GLU A 95 -20.15 -15.77 -8.42
C GLU A 95 -19.06 -16.34 -7.49
N ALA A 96 -18.23 -15.48 -6.89
CA ALA A 96 -17.19 -15.91 -5.97
C ALA A 96 -17.78 -16.52 -4.68
N ILE A 97 -18.79 -15.87 -4.08
CA ILE A 97 -19.48 -16.39 -2.89
C ILE A 97 -20.17 -17.72 -3.20
N LYS A 98 -20.90 -17.81 -4.31
CA LYS A 98 -21.57 -19.04 -4.76
C LYS A 98 -20.58 -20.19 -4.97
N ALA A 99 -19.37 -19.90 -5.45
CA ALA A 99 -18.30 -20.89 -5.63
C ALA A 99 -17.62 -21.32 -4.32
N GLY A 100 -17.88 -20.63 -3.20
CA GLY A 100 -17.25 -20.92 -1.89
C GLY A 100 -15.83 -20.40 -1.76
N ILE A 101 -15.54 -19.25 -2.38
CA ILE A 101 -14.31 -18.49 -2.15
C ILE A 101 -14.30 -17.96 -0.72
N ASP A 102 -13.16 -18.05 -0.03
CA ASP A 102 -13.04 -17.75 1.39
C ASP A 102 -12.71 -16.29 1.68
N MET A 103 -12.08 -15.59 0.74
CA MET A 103 -11.67 -14.19 0.88
C MET A 103 -11.72 -13.48 -0.46
N LEU A 104 -12.08 -12.21 -0.43
CA LEU A 104 -12.08 -11.34 -1.61
C LEU A 104 -11.09 -10.19 -1.44
N TRP A 105 -10.50 -9.73 -2.54
CA TRP A 105 -9.85 -8.43 -2.53
C TRP A 105 -10.39 -7.53 -3.64
N ILE A 106 -10.40 -6.24 -3.33
CA ILE A 106 -10.80 -5.17 -4.25
C ILE A 106 -9.53 -4.52 -4.79
N GLY A 107 -9.39 -4.49 -6.10
CA GLY A 107 -8.22 -3.95 -6.79
C GLY A 107 -8.10 -2.43 -6.67
N ALA A 108 -6.88 -1.91 -6.82
CA ALA A 108 -6.56 -0.49 -6.65
C ALA A 108 -7.34 0.46 -7.59
N ARG A 109 -7.66 0.02 -8.81
CA ARG A 109 -8.46 0.81 -9.76
C ARG A 109 -9.92 0.88 -9.36
N THR A 110 -10.45 -0.23 -8.85
CA THR A 110 -11.82 -0.31 -8.32
C THR A 110 -11.95 0.49 -7.03
N ALA A 111 -10.98 0.37 -6.11
CA ALA A 111 -10.93 1.13 -4.87
C ALA A 111 -10.87 2.66 -5.09
N ALA A 112 -10.34 3.11 -6.23
CA ALA A 112 -10.32 4.52 -6.62
C ALA A 112 -11.66 5.04 -7.16
N ASN A 113 -12.65 4.19 -7.36
CA ASN A 113 -13.95 4.56 -7.92
C ASN A 113 -15.07 4.44 -6.87
N PRO A 114 -15.60 5.56 -6.34
CA PRO A 114 -16.64 5.53 -5.31
C PRO A 114 -17.94 4.82 -5.74
N PHE A 115 -18.31 4.87 -7.02
CA PHE A 115 -19.52 4.19 -7.53
C PHE A 115 -19.32 2.66 -7.51
N ALA A 116 -18.19 2.19 -8.04
CA ALA A 116 -17.84 0.77 -8.01
C ALA A 116 -17.71 0.26 -6.57
N MET A 117 -17.12 1.03 -5.67
CA MET A 117 -17.04 0.67 -4.25
C MET A 117 -18.41 0.59 -3.59
N GLN A 118 -19.36 1.46 -3.93
CA GLN A 118 -20.73 1.38 -3.42
C GLN A 118 -21.44 0.14 -3.93
N GLU A 119 -21.34 -0.16 -5.24
CA GLU A 119 -21.91 -1.36 -5.84
C GLU A 119 -21.38 -2.64 -5.16
N LEU A 120 -20.08 -2.72 -4.91
CA LEU A 120 -19.45 -3.84 -4.19
C LEU A 120 -19.91 -3.93 -2.75
N ALA A 121 -20.00 -2.80 -2.05
CA ALA A 121 -20.48 -2.75 -0.66
C ALA A 121 -21.92 -3.26 -0.55
N ASP A 122 -22.80 -2.88 -1.47
CA ASP A 122 -24.17 -3.33 -1.50
C ASP A 122 -24.28 -4.83 -1.84
N ALA A 123 -23.44 -5.35 -2.75
CA ALA A 123 -23.37 -6.77 -3.09
C ALA A 123 -22.84 -7.65 -1.95
N LEU A 124 -21.98 -7.10 -1.09
CA LEU A 124 -21.39 -7.80 0.06
C LEU A 124 -22.26 -7.71 1.32
N ARG A 125 -23.33 -6.92 1.31
CA ARG A 125 -24.23 -6.73 2.44
C ARG A 125 -24.75 -8.05 2.98
N GLY A 126 -24.61 -8.26 4.31
CA GLY A 126 -25.08 -9.47 4.98
C GLY A 126 -24.17 -10.68 4.82
N THR A 127 -22.95 -10.48 4.32
CA THR A 127 -21.91 -11.53 4.27
C THR A 127 -20.85 -11.26 5.33
N ASP A 128 -20.26 -12.32 5.89
CA ASP A 128 -19.12 -12.25 6.81
C ASP A 128 -17.78 -12.55 6.10
N ILE A 129 -17.78 -12.61 4.77
CA ILE A 129 -16.59 -12.92 3.99
C ILE A 129 -15.50 -11.86 4.23
N PRO A 130 -14.25 -12.25 4.51
CA PRO A 130 -13.14 -11.32 4.63
C PRO A 130 -12.89 -10.56 3.32
N VAL A 131 -12.80 -9.23 3.40
CA VAL A 131 -12.56 -8.35 2.26
C VAL A 131 -11.31 -7.49 2.46
N LEU A 132 -10.35 -7.61 1.57
CA LEU A 132 -9.16 -6.77 1.55
C LEU A 132 -9.29 -5.66 0.49
N VAL A 133 -9.02 -4.42 0.87
CA VAL A 133 -9.07 -3.27 -0.04
C VAL A 133 -7.65 -2.79 -0.36
N LYS A 134 -7.22 -2.92 -1.62
CA LYS A 134 -5.96 -2.31 -2.06
C LYS A 134 -6.06 -0.79 -2.00
N ASN A 135 -4.95 -0.11 -1.66
CA ASN A 135 -4.91 1.34 -1.76
C ASN A 135 -5.27 1.80 -3.18
N PRO A 136 -5.96 2.95 -3.34
CA PRO A 136 -6.19 3.57 -4.63
C PRO A 136 -4.89 3.79 -5.41
N VAL A 137 -4.96 3.84 -6.73
CA VAL A 137 -3.76 4.13 -7.55
C VAL A 137 -3.15 5.49 -7.25
N ASN A 138 -3.98 6.47 -6.89
CA ASN A 138 -3.57 7.81 -6.50
C ASN A 138 -3.14 7.83 -5.02
N PRO A 139 -2.17 8.66 -4.63
CA PRO A 139 -1.75 8.82 -3.23
C PRO A 139 -2.75 9.69 -2.44
N ASP A 140 -3.93 9.16 -2.22
CA ASP A 140 -5.05 9.82 -1.55
C ASP A 140 -5.56 8.94 -0.42
N LEU A 141 -5.26 9.33 0.82
CA LEU A 141 -5.67 8.61 2.02
C LEU A 141 -7.19 8.69 2.24
N GLU A 142 -7.80 9.82 1.99
CA GLU A 142 -9.25 10.00 2.22
C GLU A 142 -10.07 9.15 1.24
N LEU A 143 -9.58 9.00 0.01
CA LEU A 143 -10.20 8.09 -0.96
C LEU A 143 -10.12 6.62 -0.52
N TRP A 144 -8.99 6.22 0.11
CA TRP A 144 -8.85 4.86 0.66
C TRP A 144 -9.76 4.64 1.87
N ILE A 145 -9.83 5.63 2.77
CA ILE A 145 -10.76 5.61 3.92
C ILE A 145 -12.20 5.55 3.45
N GLY A 146 -12.58 6.38 2.47
CA GLY A 146 -13.93 6.38 1.91
C GLY A 146 -14.34 5.05 1.28
N ALA A 147 -13.39 4.31 0.70
CA ALA A 147 -13.64 2.94 0.22
C ALA A 147 -13.97 1.97 1.36
N LEU A 148 -13.25 2.06 2.49
CA LEU A 148 -13.50 1.27 3.70
C LEU A 148 -14.84 1.66 4.36
N GLU A 149 -15.13 2.95 4.45
CA GLU A 149 -16.37 3.46 5.03
C GLU A 149 -17.62 2.94 4.31
N ARG A 150 -17.59 2.84 2.98
CA ARG A 150 -18.70 2.27 2.21
C ARG A 150 -18.96 0.82 2.57
N LEU A 151 -17.92 0.00 2.73
CA LEU A 151 -18.04 -1.40 3.16
C LEU A 151 -18.60 -1.49 4.57
N VAL A 152 -18.02 -0.77 5.53
CA VAL A 152 -18.45 -0.82 6.93
C VAL A 152 -19.88 -0.30 7.09
N ASN A 153 -20.27 0.78 6.40
CA ASN A 153 -21.63 1.33 6.41
C ASN A 153 -22.65 0.37 5.77
N ALA A 154 -22.21 -0.49 4.85
CA ALA A 154 -23.05 -1.57 4.32
C ALA A 154 -23.14 -2.79 5.25
N GLY A 155 -22.44 -2.79 6.38
CA GLY A 155 -22.42 -3.89 7.36
C GLY A 155 -21.34 -4.94 7.10
N VAL A 156 -20.37 -4.68 6.20
CA VAL A 156 -19.21 -5.54 5.96
C VAL A 156 -18.13 -5.17 6.98
N ASN A 157 -18.06 -5.93 8.08
CA ASN A 157 -17.19 -5.59 9.22
C ASN A 157 -15.84 -6.31 9.21
N ASN A 158 -15.70 -7.39 8.43
CA ASN A 158 -14.47 -8.17 8.32
C ASN A 158 -13.60 -7.64 7.17
N VAL A 159 -12.99 -6.47 7.39
CA VAL A 159 -12.24 -5.73 6.38
C VAL A 159 -10.79 -5.54 6.79
N GLY A 160 -9.90 -5.59 5.80
CA GLY A 160 -8.49 -5.24 5.94
C GLY A 160 -7.98 -4.50 4.69
N VAL A 161 -6.72 -4.14 4.68
CA VAL A 161 -6.13 -3.37 3.59
C VAL A 161 -4.87 -3.99 3.03
N ILE A 162 -4.57 -3.66 1.77
CA ILE A 162 -3.34 -4.06 1.09
C ILE A 162 -2.66 -2.80 0.54
N LEU A 163 -1.44 -2.53 1.00
CA LEU A 163 -0.57 -1.55 0.37
C LEU A 163 0.12 -2.19 -0.84
N ARG A 164 -0.21 -1.71 -2.06
CA ARG A 164 0.42 -2.12 -3.31
C ARG A 164 1.27 -1.01 -3.95
N GLY A 165 1.42 0.11 -3.24
CA GLY A 165 2.07 1.32 -3.72
C GLY A 165 1.17 2.20 -4.58
N PHE A 166 1.63 3.42 -4.83
CA PHE A 166 0.89 4.47 -5.53
C PHE A 166 1.54 4.79 -6.87
N SER A 167 0.73 5.13 -7.86
CA SER A 167 1.23 5.58 -9.16
C SER A 167 1.64 7.04 -9.06
N THR A 168 2.90 7.33 -9.36
CA THR A 168 3.46 8.68 -9.42
C THR A 168 4.16 8.88 -10.75
N TYR A 169 4.33 10.13 -11.19
CA TYR A 169 4.89 10.46 -12.51
C TYR A 169 6.38 10.11 -12.61
N ASP A 170 7.15 10.34 -11.54
CA ASP A 170 8.60 10.15 -11.53
C ASP A 170 9.00 8.92 -10.71
N GLN A 171 9.15 7.76 -11.38
CA GLN A 171 9.49 6.49 -10.74
C GLN A 171 10.79 5.93 -11.32
N LYS A 172 11.83 5.80 -10.46
CA LYS A 172 13.14 5.26 -10.86
C LYS A 172 13.38 3.83 -10.39
N ILE A 173 12.96 3.49 -9.18
CA ILE A 173 13.29 2.21 -8.53
C ILE A 173 12.06 1.30 -8.48
N TYR A 174 10.94 1.80 -7.97
CA TYR A 174 9.71 1.05 -7.75
C TYR A 174 8.76 1.17 -8.96
N ARG A 175 7.96 0.13 -9.19
CA ARG A 175 6.84 0.21 -10.14
C ARG A 175 5.73 1.12 -9.60
N ASN A 176 5.49 1.05 -8.30
CA ASN A 176 4.56 1.92 -7.57
C ASN A 176 5.21 2.33 -6.25
N LEU A 177 5.28 3.63 -5.97
CA LEU A 177 5.91 4.12 -4.74
C LEU A 177 5.15 3.67 -3.50
N PRO A 178 5.80 3.10 -2.49
CA PRO A 178 5.12 2.64 -1.28
C PRO A 178 4.51 3.77 -0.45
N LEU A 179 5.11 4.99 -0.46
CA LEU A 179 4.67 6.16 0.32
C LEU A 179 4.23 5.74 1.73
N TRP A 180 5.14 5.14 2.48
CA TRP A 180 4.90 4.49 3.78
C TRP A 180 4.16 5.37 4.79
N HIS A 181 4.28 6.69 4.70
CA HIS A 181 3.55 7.63 5.57
C HIS A 181 2.03 7.50 5.42
N ILE A 182 1.51 7.12 4.25
CA ILE A 182 0.05 6.97 4.03
C ILE A 182 -0.52 5.79 4.83
N PRO A 183 -0.01 4.54 4.69
CA PRO A 183 -0.51 3.44 5.53
C PRO A 183 -0.19 3.61 7.02
N ILE A 184 0.91 4.27 7.38
CA ILE A 184 1.20 4.62 8.79
C ILE A 184 0.11 5.54 9.33
N GLU A 185 -0.28 6.58 8.59
CA GLU A 185 -1.36 7.49 8.99
C GLU A 185 -2.72 6.77 9.02
N LEU A 186 -2.99 5.85 8.08
CA LEU A 186 -4.19 5.02 8.11
C LEU A 186 -4.26 4.21 9.41
N ARG A 187 -3.15 3.54 9.80
CA ARG A 187 -3.09 2.78 11.05
C ARG A 187 -3.19 3.68 12.29
N ARG A 188 -2.64 4.88 12.25
CA ARG A 188 -2.80 5.85 13.34
C ARG A 188 -4.27 6.20 13.60
N ARG A 189 -5.07 6.36 12.51
CA ARG A 189 -6.52 6.63 12.61
C ARG A 189 -7.34 5.39 12.97
N TYR A 190 -6.93 4.22 12.50
CA TYR A 190 -7.60 2.92 12.72
C TYR A 190 -6.61 1.88 13.24
N PRO A 191 -6.29 1.90 14.57
CA PRO A 191 -5.21 1.08 15.14
C PRO A 191 -5.37 -0.43 14.96
N ASN A 192 -6.62 -0.91 14.88
CA ASN A 192 -6.94 -2.33 14.76
C ASN A 192 -6.99 -2.84 13.30
N ILE A 193 -6.84 -1.96 12.30
CA ILE A 193 -6.93 -2.37 10.91
C ILE A 193 -5.81 -3.35 10.56
N THR A 194 -6.19 -4.49 9.98
CA THR A 194 -5.22 -5.47 9.49
C THR A 194 -4.65 -5.02 8.15
N MET A 195 -3.33 -4.95 8.05
CA MET A 195 -2.62 -4.39 6.90
C MET A 195 -1.68 -5.42 6.27
N PHE A 196 -1.85 -5.64 4.98
CA PHE A 196 -0.95 -6.44 4.16
C PHE A 196 -0.10 -5.53 3.27
N CYS A 197 1.14 -5.93 3.00
CA CYS A 197 1.97 -5.32 1.96
C CYS A 197 2.01 -6.24 0.74
N ASP A 198 1.91 -5.66 -0.45
CA ASP A 198 2.07 -6.34 -1.73
C ASP A 198 3.41 -5.91 -2.37
N PRO A 199 4.52 -6.55 -2.00
CA PRO A 199 5.85 -6.18 -2.49
C PRO A 199 6.01 -6.43 -4.00
N SER A 200 5.25 -7.38 -4.57
CA SER A 200 5.27 -7.68 -6.00
C SER A 200 4.84 -6.49 -6.84
N HIS A 201 3.73 -5.83 -6.47
CA HIS A 201 3.23 -4.67 -7.19
C HIS A 201 3.99 -3.38 -6.85
N ILE A 202 4.53 -3.25 -5.63
CA ILE A 202 5.40 -2.12 -5.27
C ILE A 202 6.68 -2.18 -6.09
N GLY A 203 7.37 -3.31 -6.06
CA GLY A 203 8.68 -3.48 -6.72
C GLY A 203 8.56 -3.57 -8.24
N GLY A 204 7.62 -4.36 -8.76
CA GLY A 204 7.52 -4.69 -10.18
C GLY A 204 8.67 -5.55 -10.71
N LYS A 205 9.57 -5.99 -9.82
CA LYS A 205 10.76 -6.80 -10.09
C LYS A 205 11.00 -7.77 -8.95
N ARG A 206 11.51 -8.96 -9.25
CA ARG A 206 11.73 -10.05 -8.29
C ARG A 206 12.72 -9.68 -7.18
N GLU A 207 13.80 -8.99 -7.52
CA GLU A 207 14.86 -8.58 -6.61
C GLU A 207 14.42 -7.59 -5.54
N LEU A 208 13.30 -6.89 -5.74
CA LEU A 208 12.75 -5.94 -4.78
C LEU A 208 11.77 -6.57 -3.78
N ILE A 209 11.34 -7.82 -3.99
CA ILE A 209 10.35 -8.46 -3.12
C ILE A 209 10.89 -8.62 -1.69
N ALA A 210 12.08 -9.19 -1.53
CA ALA A 210 12.66 -9.42 -0.21
C ALA A 210 12.90 -8.10 0.58
N PRO A 211 13.57 -7.07 0.03
CA PRO A 211 13.78 -5.82 0.77
C PRO A 211 12.49 -5.08 1.10
N ILE A 212 11.48 -5.06 0.21
CA ILE A 212 10.18 -4.44 0.49
C ILE A 212 9.42 -5.24 1.56
N SER A 213 9.47 -6.57 1.51
CA SER A 213 8.88 -7.43 2.54
C SER A 213 9.48 -7.15 3.91
N GLN A 214 10.81 -7.00 4.01
CA GLN A 214 11.47 -6.66 5.27
C GLN A 214 11.04 -5.27 5.77
N GLN A 215 10.98 -4.26 4.91
CA GLN A 215 10.49 -2.92 5.29
C GLN A 215 9.06 -2.99 5.85
N ALA A 216 8.17 -3.77 5.21
CA ALA A 216 6.82 -3.97 5.70
C ALA A 216 6.79 -4.61 7.09
N MET A 217 7.66 -5.63 7.34
CA MET A 217 7.78 -6.24 8.67
C MET A 217 8.30 -5.26 9.70
N ASP A 218 9.29 -4.44 9.37
CA ASP A 218 9.83 -3.41 10.24
C ASP A 218 8.78 -2.32 10.59
N LEU A 219 7.86 -2.04 9.66
CA LEU A 219 6.72 -1.13 9.85
C LEU A 219 5.49 -1.81 10.45
N LYS A 220 5.62 -3.05 10.93
CA LYS A 220 4.58 -3.83 11.62
C LYS A 220 3.33 -4.10 10.79
N PHE A 221 3.48 -4.31 9.48
CA PHE A 221 2.39 -4.89 8.70
C PHE A 221 2.06 -6.29 9.24
N ASP A 222 0.79 -6.69 9.17
CA ASP A 222 0.30 -7.96 9.71
C ASP A 222 0.62 -9.13 8.79
N GLY A 223 0.81 -8.86 7.49
CA GLY A 223 1.11 -9.89 6.51
C GLY A 223 1.60 -9.37 5.17
N LEU A 224 1.83 -10.31 4.28
CA LEU A 224 2.32 -10.07 2.92
C LEU A 224 1.39 -10.73 1.91
N MET A 225 1.13 -10.03 0.80
CA MET A 225 0.49 -10.61 -0.39
C MET A 225 1.52 -10.65 -1.52
N ILE A 226 1.99 -11.84 -1.88
CA ILE A 226 3.10 -12.01 -2.82
C ILE A 226 2.66 -12.82 -4.03
N GLU A 227 3.03 -12.35 -5.23
CA GLU A 227 2.78 -13.09 -6.46
C GLU A 227 3.80 -14.21 -6.64
N SER A 228 3.30 -15.46 -6.66
CA SER A 228 4.10 -16.66 -6.85
C SER A 228 3.49 -17.57 -7.90
N HIS A 229 4.33 -18.10 -8.79
CA HIS A 229 3.92 -18.89 -9.95
C HIS A 229 4.88 -20.07 -10.14
N CYS A 230 4.38 -21.24 -10.52
CA CYS A 230 5.23 -22.44 -10.75
C CYS A 230 6.27 -22.24 -11.85
N ASN A 231 5.97 -21.41 -12.85
CA ASN A 231 6.91 -21.00 -13.90
C ASN A 231 6.71 -19.51 -14.25
N PRO A 232 7.31 -18.59 -13.45
CA PRO A 232 7.04 -17.15 -13.59
C PRO A 232 7.38 -16.55 -14.95
N ASP A 233 8.36 -17.10 -15.67
CA ASP A 233 8.81 -16.55 -16.96
C ASP A 233 7.81 -16.80 -18.08
N GLU A 234 6.93 -17.79 -17.95
CA GLU A 234 5.86 -18.11 -18.89
C GLU A 234 4.50 -17.52 -18.48
N ALA A 235 4.43 -16.75 -17.37
CA ALA A 235 3.20 -16.19 -16.90
C ALA A 235 2.59 -15.20 -17.90
N LEU A 236 1.28 -15.31 -18.13
CA LEU A 236 0.53 -14.44 -19.05
C LEU A 236 0.33 -13.03 -18.51
N SER A 237 0.58 -12.82 -17.22
CA SER A 237 0.48 -11.51 -16.57
C SER A 237 1.59 -11.28 -15.57
N ASP A 238 2.14 -10.07 -15.58
CA ASP A 238 3.12 -9.55 -14.60
C ASP A 238 4.31 -10.50 -14.31
N ALA A 239 4.80 -11.25 -15.33
CA ALA A 239 5.85 -12.25 -15.25
C ALA A 239 7.11 -11.77 -14.49
N LYS A 240 7.53 -10.52 -14.69
CA LYS A 240 8.77 -9.95 -14.15
C LYS A 240 8.78 -9.79 -12.63
N GLN A 241 7.61 -9.77 -11.99
CA GLN A 241 7.47 -9.53 -10.54
C GLN A 241 7.06 -10.78 -9.76
N GLN A 242 6.72 -11.88 -10.43
CA GLN A 242 6.37 -13.14 -9.79
C GLN A 242 7.62 -13.95 -9.46
N ILE A 243 7.60 -14.64 -8.33
CA ILE A 243 8.67 -15.56 -7.88
C ILE A 243 8.15 -16.98 -7.82
N THR A 244 9.05 -17.97 -7.84
CA THR A 244 8.64 -19.36 -7.63
C THR A 244 8.29 -19.60 -6.16
N PRO A 245 7.49 -20.66 -5.83
CA PRO A 245 7.23 -21.06 -4.45
C PRO A 245 8.50 -21.32 -3.62
N GLN A 246 9.56 -21.81 -4.25
CA GLN A 246 10.86 -22.07 -3.59
C GLN A 246 11.56 -20.76 -3.20
N ILE A 247 11.55 -19.76 -4.11
CA ILE A 247 12.11 -18.43 -3.82
C ILE A 247 11.28 -17.73 -2.75
N LEU A 248 9.95 -17.91 -2.77
CA LEU A 248 9.08 -17.38 -1.72
C LEU A 248 9.46 -17.98 -0.35
N ASP A 249 9.56 -19.28 -0.24
CA ASP A 249 9.94 -19.96 1.01
C ASP A 249 11.29 -19.47 1.55
N PHE A 250 12.29 -19.36 0.67
CA PHE A 250 13.58 -18.79 1.03
C PHE A 250 13.45 -17.34 1.53
N THR A 251 12.70 -16.52 0.81
CA THR A 251 12.46 -15.11 1.18
C THR A 251 11.82 -15.00 2.56
N LEU A 252 10.78 -15.81 2.84
CA LEU A 252 10.08 -15.78 4.12
C LEU A 252 10.98 -16.22 5.29
N LYS A 253 11.83 -17.24 5.09
CA LYS A 253 12.79 -17.70 6.10
C LYS A 253 13.88 -16.68 6.42
N MET A 254 14.18 -15.78 5.50
CA MET A 254 15.17 -14.71 5.69
C MET A 254 14.59 -13.47 6.36
N LEU A 255 13.27 -13.35 6.53
CA LEU A 255 12.65 -12.20 7.18
C LEU A 255 12.98 -12.16 8.67
N VAL A 256 13.42 -11.01 9.12
CA VAL A 256 13.65 -10.74 10.55
C VAL A 256 12.39 -10.09 11.13
N LEU A 257 11.72 -10.82 11.99
CA LEU A 257 10.55 -10.30 12.73
C LEU A 257 11.05 -9.65 14.02
N ARG A 258 10.90 -8.33 14.10
CA ARG A 258 11.28 -7.57 15.30
C ARG A 258 10.09 -7.45 16.23
N GLU A 259 10.26 -7.89 17.46
CA GLU A 259 9.25 -7.72 18.50
C GLU A 259 9.31 -6.31 19.10
N ASN A 260 8.26 -5.95 19.85
CA ASN A 260 8.26 -4.73 20.66
C ASN A 260 9.25 -4.90 21.82
N VAL A 261 10.48 -4.48 21.62
CA VAL A 261 11.42 -4.32 22.75
C VAL A 261 10.95 -3.13 23.59
N GLN A 262 10.89 -3.29 24.91
CA GLN A 262 10.66 -2.17 25.81
C GLN A 262 11.67 -1.05 25.49
N THR A 263 11.18 0.20 25.49
CA THR A 263 12.03 1.36 25.22
C THR A 263 13.23 1.36 26.15
N THR A 264 14.43 1.16 25.63
CA THR A 264 15.65 1.22 26.41
C THR A 264 15.94 2.68 26.77
N GLU A 265 16.67 2.89 27.88
CA GLU A 265 17.09 4.23 28.32
C GLU A 265 17.78 5.02 27.20
N ASN A 266 18.65 4.35 26.42
CA ASN A 266 19.34 4.96 25.28
C ASN A 266 18.37 5.48 24.20
N ILE A 267 17.32 4.77 23.86
CA ILE A 267 16.31 5.22 22.87
C ILE A 267 15.53 6.41 23.44
N SER A 268 15.22 6.41 24.73
CA SER A 268 14.53 7.52 25.38
C SER A 268 15.35 8.81 25.36
N VAL A 269 16.66 8.72 25.60
CA VAL A 269 17.58 9.86 25.51
C VAL A 269 17.64 10.39 24.06
N LEU A 270 17.79 9.51 23.08
CA LEU A 270 17.86 9.92 21.67
C LEU A 270 16.54 10.58 21.20
N ARG A 271 15.38 10.05 21.61
CA ARG A 271 14.07 10.67 21.31
C ARG A 271 13.95 12.06 21.90
N LYS A 272 14.37 12.24 23.16
CA LYS A 272 14.37 13.55 23.80
C LYS A 272 15.26 14.57 23.06
N GLN A 273 16.43 14.13 22.55
CA GLN A 273 17.27 14.99 21.73
C GLN A 273 16.59 15.40 20.41
N ILE A 274 15.84 14.48 19.77
CA ILE A 274 15.03 14.80 18.57
C ILE A 274 13.94 15.82 18.93
N ASP A 275 13.20 15.61 20.02
CA ASP A 275 12.14 16.51 20.48
C ASP A 275 12.68 17.95 20.70
N GLU A 276 13.85 18.08 21.34
CA GLU A 276 14.53 19.37 21.55
C GLU A 276 14.94 20.05 20.22
N ILE A 277 15.39 19.27 19.23
CA ILE A 277 15.72 19.77 17.89
C ILE A 277 14.47 20.21 17.14
N ASP A 278 13.38 19.44 17.23
CA ASP A 278 12.11 19.77 16.60
C ASP A 278 11.52 21.07 17.16
N GLU A 279 11.61 21.31 18.47
CA GLU A 279 11.22 22.58 19.09
C GLU A 279 12.05 23.77 18.55
N GLN A 280 13.37 23.57 18.38
CA GLN A 280 14.23 24.59 17.77
C GLN A 280 13.86 24.85 16.32
N LEU A 281 13.55 23.80 15.53
CA LEU A 281 13.09 23.92 14.15
C LEU A 281 11.80 24.71 14.05
N LEU A 282 10.80 24.44 14.89
CA LEU A 282 9.55 25.19 14.96
C LEU A 282 9.78 26.65 15.30
N THR A 283 10.69 26.94 16.24
CA THR A 283 11.06 28.31 16.62
C THR A 283 11.69 29.08 15.45
N ILE A 284 12.56 28.43 14.68
CA ILE A 284 13.19 29.02 13.48
C ILE A 284 12.16 29.26 12.38
N LEU A 285 11.23 28.31 12.15
CA LEU A 285 10.14 28.47 11.18
C LEU A 285 9.21 29.62 11.56
N ALA A 286 8.84 29.77 12.83
CA ALA A 286 8.03 30.88 13.31
C ALA A 286 8.72 32.23 13.07
N LYS A 287 10.05 32.32 13.34
CA LYS A 287 10.86 33.51 13.04
C LYS A 287 10.88 33.83 11.55
N ARG A 288 11.06 32.81 10.71
CA ARG A 288 11.05 32.94 9.25
C ARG A 288 9.68 33.44 8.74
N ASN A 289 8.59 32.91 9.26
CA ASN A 289 7.24 33.31 8.87
C ASN A 289 6.93 34.78 9.24
N ARG A 290 7.49 35.27 10.36
CA ARG A 290 7.41 36.69 10.74
C ARG A 290 8.09 37.59 9.69
N ILE A 291 9.32 37.25 9.30
CA ILE A 291 10.05 37.96 8.24
C ILE A 291 9.30 37.88 6.90
N SER A 292 8.69 36.73 6.58
CA SER A 292 7.88 36.57 5.37
C SER A 292 6.68 37.51 5.34
N ARG A 293 6.05 37.75 6.50
CA ARG A 293 4.96 38.74 6.65
C ARG A 293 5.45 40.16 6.43
N GLU A 294 6.59 40.52 7.00
CA GLU A 294 7.20 41.86 6.78
C GLU A 294 7.53 42.09 5.30
N ILE A 295 8.06 41.08 4.59
CA ILE A 295 8.30 41.13 3.15
C ILE A 295 6.96 41.32 2.40
N GLY A 296 5.90 40.61 2.81
CA GLY A 296 4.56 40.74 2.20
C GLY A 296 4.01 42.15 2.32
N MET A 297 4.08 42.78 3.50
CA MET A 297 3.69 44.17 3.72
C MET A 297 4.47 45.13 2.83
N TYR A 298 5.79 45.01 2.80
CA TYR A 298 6.66 45.81 1.95
C TYR A 298 6.28 45.71 0.46
N LYS A 299 6.04 44.46 -0.03
CA LYS A 299 5.63 44.24 -1.42
C LYS A 299 4.30 44.90 -1.74
N LYS A 300 3.32 44.78 -0.84
CA LYS A 300 2.00 45.39 -0.98
C LYS A 300 2.09 46.92 -1.08
N GLU A 301 2.86 47.54 -0.18
CA GLU A 301 3.08 48.99 -0.17
C GLU A 301 3.78 49.49 -1.43
N ASN A 302 4.62 48.67 -2.05
CA ASN A 302 5.40 49.06 -3.24
C ASN A 302 4.84 48.46 -4.54
N ASN A 303 3.61 47.93 -4.57
CA ASN A 303 2.96 47.34 -5.72
C ASN A 303 3.80 46.21 -6.40
N MET A 304 4.51 45.45 -5.60
CA MET A 304 5.36 44.35 -6.09
C MET A 304 4.59 43.00 -6.10
N PRO A 305 4.79 42.12 -7.09
CA PRO A 305 4.17 40.81 -7.10
C PRO A 305 4.68 39.95 -5.96
N VAL A 306 3.77 39.16 -5.38
CA VAL A 306 4.12 38.18 -4.31
C VAL A 306 5.11 37.15 -4.82
N LEU A 307 4.84 36.54 -5.97
CA LEU A 307 5.70 35.52 -6.56
C LEU A 307 6.81 36.15 -7.43
N GLN A 308 8.05 35.80 -7.12
CA GLN A 308 9.24 36.15 -7.91
C GLN A 308 9.94 34.84 -8.34
N THR A 309 9.60 34.33 -9.52
CA THR A 309 10.00 32.99 -9.99
C THR A 309 11.52 32.77 -10.02
N GLY A 310 12.29 33.80 -10.43
CA GLY A 310 13.76 33.71 -10.45
C GLY A 310 14.35 33.49 -9.05
N ARG A 311 13.84 34.22 -8.04
CA ARG A 311 14.27 34.07 -6.65
C ARG A 311 13.89 32.70 -6.06
N TYR A 312 12.74 32.17 -6.45
CA TYR A 312 12.28 30.85 -6.02
C TYR A 312 13.25 29.73 -6.46
N ASN A 313 13.58 29.71 -7.74
CA ASN A 313 14.50 28.71 -8.30
C ASN A 313 15.91 28.81 -7.68
N GLU A 314 16.43 30.02 -7.52
CA GLU A 314 17.72 30.25 -6.86
C GLU A 314 17.75 29.70 -5.43
N ILE A 315 16.67 29.92 -4.66
CA ILE A 315 16.58 29.40 -3.29
C ILE A 315 16.59 27.89 -3.27
N LEU A 316 15.80 27.23 -4.12
CA LEU A 316 15.71 25.78 -4.17
C LEU A 316 17.09 25.16 -4.48
N GLU A 317 17.74 25.59 -5.56
CA GLU A 317 19.04 25.04 -5.97
C GLU A 317 20.13 25.27 -4.92
N LYS A 318 20.26 26.50 -4.41
CA LYS A 318 21.26 26.83 -3.39
C LYS A 318 21.04 26.04 -2.09
N ARG A 319 19.80 25.84 -1.65
CA ARG A 319 19.52 25.09 -0.42
C ARG A 319 19.71 23.59 -0.63
N ALA A 320 19.41 23.05 -1.81
CA ALA A 320 19.70 21.68 -2.12
C ALA A 320 21.20 21.37 -2.07
N GLN A 321 22.03 22.23 -2.67
CA GLN A 321 23.50 22.10 -2.60
C GLN A 321 24.02 22.20 -1.15
N MET A 322 23.48 23.11 -0.36
CA MET A 322 23.84 23.20 1.07
C MET A 322 23.45 21.94 1.84
N GLY A 323 22.27 21.37 1.54
CA GLY A 323 21.80 20.13 2.17
C GLY A 323 22.70 18.94 1.84
N GLU A 324 23.12 18.79 0.59
CA GLU A 324 24.05 17.75 0.16
C GLU A 324 25.39 17.86 0.91
N ALA A 325 25.92 19.08 1.12
CA ALA A 325 27.12 19.31 1.91
C ALA A 325 26.95 18.94 3.41
N MET A 326 25.73 18.85 3.90
CA MET A 326 25.36 18.42 5.26
C MET A 326 24.92 16.94 5.31
N ASN A 327 25.14 16.17 4.25
CA ASN A 327 24.68 14.77 4.11
C ASN A 327 23.16 14.61 4.18
N LEU A 328 22.39 15.61 3.76
CA LEU A 328 20.94 15.51 3.60
C LEU A 328 20.60 15.08 2.16
N ASP A 329 19.54 14.27 2.03
CA ASP A 329 19.04 13.90 0.73
C ASP A 329 18.52 15.14 -0.03
N LYS A 330 18.90 15.27 -1.29
CA LYS A 330 18.57 16.42 -2.13
C LYS A 330 17.07 16.59 -2.34
N GLU A 331 16.36 15.50 -2.61
CA GLU A 331 14.92 15.54 -2.85
C GLU A 331 14.17 15.87 -1.56
N PHE A 332 14.64 15.39 -0.41
CA PHE A 332 14.13 15.76 0.90
C PHE A 332 14.28 17.27 1.17
N VAL A 333 15.46 17.85 0.88
CA VAL A 333 15.67 19.29 1.04
C VAL A 333 14.77 20.09 0.10
N PHE A 334 14.62 19.66 -1.16
CA PHE A 334 13.67 20.28 -2.09
C PHE A 334 12.24 20.26 -1.56
N ALA A 335 11.76 19.14 -1.06
CA ALA A 335 10.39 18.99 -0.55
C ALA A 335 10.14 19.94 0.65
N ILE A 336 11.07 20.02 1.61
CA ILE A 336 10.97 20.92 2.76
C ILE A 336 10.99 22.39 2.29
N MET A 337 11.93 22.77 1.44
CA MET A 337 12.04 24.15 0.99
C MET A 337 10.86 24.60 0.17
N LYS A 338 10.27 23.69 -0.63
CA LYS A 338 9.02 23.92 -1.36
C LYS A 338 7.85 24.17 -0.40
N ALA A 339 7.64 23.33 0.59
CA ALA A 339 6.58 23.50 1.60
C ALA A 339 6.72 24.81 2.38
N ILE A 340 7.94 25.14 2.78
CA ILE A 340 8.26 26.43 3.47
C ILE A 340 7.98 27.64 2.55
N HIS A 341 8.24 27.53 1.26
CA HIS A 341 7.95 28.60 0.29
C HIS A 341 6.46 28.78 0.05
N GLU A 342 5.73 27.68 -0.13
CA GLU A 342 4.27 27.69 -0.27
C GLU A 342 3.60 28.37 0.91
N GLU A 343 4.03 28.09 2.14
CA GLU A 343 3.54 28.77 3.34
C GLU A 343 3.88 30.27 3.33
N SER A 344 5.07 30.64 2.87
CA SER A 344 5.46 32.06 2.74
C SER A 344 4.57 32.82 1.75
N VAL A 345 4.20 32.16 0.61
CA VAL A 345 3.29 32.74 -0.38
C VAL A 345 1.89 32.92 0.22
N LYS A 346 1.36 31.91 0.93
CA LYS A 346 0.07 32.00 1.63
C LYS A 346 0.04 33.17 2.60
N ILE A 347 1.08 33.32 3.44
CA ILE A 347 1.19 34.43 4.40
C ILE A 347 1.16 35.78 3.69
N GLN A 348 1.87 35.93 2.56
CA GLN A 348 1.91 37.18 1.82
C GLN A 348 0.62 37.49 1.05
N LEU A 349 -0.11 36.47 0.58
CA LEU A 349 -1.42 36.64 -0.08
C LEU A 349 -2.54 36.97 0.90
N ALA A 350 -2.38 36.64 2.18
CA ALA A 350 -3.37 36.94 3.23
C ALA A 350 -3.29 38.39 3.79
N LEU A 351 -2.31 39.19 3.33
CA LEU A 351 -2.13 40.58 3.70
C LEU A 351 -2.88 41.54 2.75
#